data_d0b04e7e1fa761f72f83b6bb03167c98
#
_entry.id   d0b04e7e1fa761f72f83b6bb03167c98
#
_cell.length_a   1.000
_cell.length_b   1.000
_cell.length_c   1.000
_cell.angle_alpha   90.00
_cell.angle_beta   90.00
_cell.angle_gamma   90.00
#
_symmetry.space_group_name_H-M   'P 1'
#
loop_
_entity.id
_entity.type
_entity.pdbx_description
1 polymer ?
#
loop_
_entity_poly.entity_id
_entity_poly.type
_entity_poly.pdbx_seq_one_letter_code
_entity_poly.pdbx_strand_id
1 'polypeptide(L)'
;KLVRLGGGVRVQCWDPAAQEGRDRCLRTGPTGRGQRGIQSFLDCYLDALFTCGRAVGEVVCDPSGREVAALLCGNVGQLEIQEGETPLDFTLCLRGADGVIRPLPRQDLLLFTPFQPETQAPYGVSLLRSLPFLAELLLKTLQPVRPTSARPGTVRFAVVRTGETAATPPA
;
A
#
# COMPACT_ATOMS: atom_id res chain seq x y z
N LYS A 1 -4.41 8.97 7.31
CA LYS A 1 -4.85 8.84 8.73
C LYS A 1 -4.35 7.54 9.38
N LEU A 2 -4.41 6.38 8.71
CA LEU A 2 -3.94 5.09 9.25
C LEU A 2 -2.43 5.09 9.56
N VAL A 3 -1.62 5.70 8.71
CA VAL A 3 -0.17 5.79 8.87
C VAL A 3 0.23 6.59 10.12
N ARG A 4 -0.52 7.59 10.50
CA ARG A 4 -0.27 8.40 11.71
C ARG A 4 -0.56 7.68 13.03
N LEU A 5 -1.17 6.51 13.02
CA LEU A 5 -1.40 5.71 14.23
C LEU A 5 -0.10 5.07 14.77
N GLY A 6 0.96 5.01 13.98
CA GLY A 6 2.29 4.53 14.39
C GLY A 6 3.08 5.48 15.30
N GLY A 7 2.58 6.70 15.58
CA GLY A 7 3.30 7.72 16.35
C GLY A 7 3.53 7.43 17.84
N GLY A 8 3.13 6.25 18.32
CA GLY A 8 3.30 5.83 19.71
C GLY A 8 4.33 4.70 19.93
N VAL A 9 5.09 4.33 18.91
CA VAL A 9 6.07 3.26 19.03
C VAL A 9 7.26 3.72 19.89
N ARG A 10 7.52 3.00 20.98
CA ARG A 10 8.70 3.18 21.82
C ARG A 10 9.56 1.92 21.74
N VAL A 11 10.80 2.09 21.41
CA VAL A 11 11.80 1.02 21.46
C VAL A 11 12.52 1.12 22.80
N GLN A 12 12.57 0.05 23.56
CA GLN A 12 13.31 -0.02 24.83
C GLN A 12 14.57 -0.86 24.65
N CYS A 13 15.66 -0.43 25.23
CA CYS A 13 16.91 -1.17 25.30
C CYS A 13 17.30 -1.35 26.77
N TRP A 14 17.80 -2.53 27.12
CA TRP A 14 18.22 -2.84 28.49
C TRP A 14 19.59 -2.24 28.82
N ASP A 15 20.40 -1.94 27.80
CA ASP A 15 21.71 -1.32 27.99
C ASP A 15 21.56 0.21 27.88
N PRO A 16 21.92 0.96 28.97
CA PRO A 16 21.84 2.42 28.97
C PRO A 16 22.75 3.09 27.93
N ALA A 17 23.91 2.53 27.61
CA ALA A 17 24.81 3.08 26.59
C ALA A 17 24.23 2.94 25.17
N ALA A 18 23.67 1.78 24.90
CA ALA A 18 22.95 1.53 23.63
C ALA A 18 21.66 2.36 23.51
N GLN A 19 21.06 2.74 24.64
CA GLN A 19 19.83 3.52 24.66
C GLN A 19 20.02 4.93 24.07
N GLU A 20 21.14 5.60 24.38
CA GLU A 20 21.42 6.94 23.87
C GLU A 20 21.67 6.94 22.36
N GLY A 21 22.47 6.00 21.86
CA GLY A 21 22.70 5.80 20.42
C GLY A 21 21.41 5.52 19.67
N ARG A 22 20.57 4.63 20.22
CA ARG A 22 19.24 4.33 19.69
C ARG A 22 18.34 5.56 19.64
N ASP A 23 18.23 6.32 20.73
CA ASP A 23 17.35 7.50 20.78
C ASP A 23 17.80 8.57 19.79
N ARG A 24 19.08 8.72 19.57
CA ARG A 24 19.65 9.58 18.52
C ARG A 24 19.24 9.09 17.14
N CYS A 25 19.42 7.80 16.84
CA CYS A 25 19.04 7.20 15.57
C CYS A 25 17.53 7.34 15.31
N LEU A 26 16.69 7.04 16.29
CA LEU A 26 15.23 7.11 16.14
C LEU A 26 14.70 8.54 15.95
N ARG A 27 15.38 9.55 16.52
CA ARG A 27 14.95 10.95 16.40
C ARG A 27 15.52 11.66 15.18
N THR A 28 16.77 11.45 14.87
CA THR A 28 17.53 12.23 13.89
C THR A 28 18.21 11.41 12.80
N GLY A 29 18.17 10.08 12.91
CA GLY A 29 18.77 9.17 11.94
C GLY A 29 18.20 9.41 10.53
N PRO A 30 19.03 9.35 9.49
CA PRO A 30 18.57 9.48 8.11
C PRO A 30 17.62 8.32 7.74
N THR A 31 16.53 8.65 7.05
CA THR A 31 15.51 7.66 6.63
C THR A 31 15.19 7.75 5.13
N GLY A 32 15.92 8.57 4.40
CA GLY A 32 15.74 8.75 2.97
C GLY A 32 16.13 10.17 2.53
N ARG A 33 15.67 10.60 1.38
CA ARG A 33 15.98 11.86 0.73
C ARG A 33 15.65 13.09 1.60
N GLY A 34 16.54 13.45 2.53
CA GLY A 34 16.35 14.55 3.45
C GLY A 34 15.39 14.30 4.61
N GLN A 35 14.78 13.13 4.70
CA GLN A 35 13.91 12.72 5.78
C GLN A 35 14.73 12.18 6.95
N ARG A 36 14.23 12.35 8.16
CA ARG A 36 14.89 11.93 9.38
C ARG A 36 13.91 11.39 10.42
N GLY A 37 14.41 10.49 11.23
CA GLY A 37 13.70 9.91 12.35
C GLY A 37 12.76 8.76 11.98
N ILE A 38 12.49 7.94 12.98
CA ILE A 38 11.69 6.71 12.84
C ILE A 38 10.29 6.97 12.30
N GLN A 39 9.69 8.14 12.60
CA GLN A 39 8.36 8.46 12.14
C GLN A 39 8.31 8.55 10.61
N SER A 40 9.31 9.22 9.99
CA SER A 40 9.38 9.31 8.53
C SER A 40 9.61 7.94 7.88
N PHE A 41 10.40 7.07 8.52
CA PHE A 41 10.56 5.69 8.06
C PHE A 41 9.23 4.94 8.13
N LEU A 42 8.53 5.00 9.26
CA LEU A 42 7.25 4.32 9.45
C LEU A 42 6.17 4.84 8.50
N ASP A 43 6.14 6.14 8.24
CA ASP A 43 5.19 6.72 7.29
C ASP A 43 5.38 6.13 5.89
N CYS A 44 6.62 6.07 5.39
CA CYS A 44 6.93 5.45 4.11
C CYS A 44 6.69 3.94 4.11
N TYR A 45 7.10 3.25 5.18
CA TYR A 45 6.99 1.81 5.29
C TYR A 45 5.53 1.35 5.32
N LEU A 46 4.71 2.00 6.15
CA LEU A 46 3.28 1.69 6.27
C LEU A 46 2.49 2.11 5.02
N ASP A 47 2.88 3.20 4.37
CA ASP A 47 2.28 3.58 3.09
C ASP A 47 2.51 2.49 2.03
N ALA A 48 3.73 2.02 1.87
CA ALA A 48 4.04 0.89 0.99
C ALA A 48 3.29 -0.38 1.40
N LEU A 49 3.23 -0.69 2.69
CA LEU A 49 2.54 -1.87 3.23
C LEU A 49 1.07 -1.89 2.85
N PHE A 50 0.36 -0.79 3.01
CA PHE A 50 -1.07 -0.73 2.75
C PHE A 50 -1.41 -0.56 1.26
N THR A 51 -0.59 0.17 0.52
CA THR A 51 -0.83 0.40 -0.92
C THR A 51 -0.41 -0.77 -1.78
N CYS A 52 0.76 -1.35 -1.50
CA CYS A 52 1.31 -2.46 -2.28
C CYS A 52 1.03 -3.84 -1.68
N GLY A 53 0.55 -3.90 -0.42
CA GLY A 53 0.36 -5.14 0.31
C GLY A 53 1.65 -5.73 0.88
N ARG A 54 2.77 -5.05 0.74
CA ARG A 54 4.06 -5.46 1.28
C ARG A 54 4.96 -4.25 1.45
N ALA A 55 5.87 -4.34 2.41
CA ALA A 55 6.89 -3.31 2.62
C ALA A 55 8.25 -3.96 2.84
N VAL A 56 9.28 -3.26 2.43
CA VAL A 56 10.66 -3.63 2.69
C VAL A 56 11.42 -2.43 3.23
N GLY A 57 12.20 -2.67 4.26
CA GLY A 57 13.11 -1.70 4.86
C GLY A 57 14.50 -2.31 4.96
N GLU A 58 15.50 -1.46 5.00
CA GLU A 58 16.89 -1.83 5.20
C GLU A 58 17.46 -1.07 6.39
N VAL A 59 18.11 -1.81 7.28
CA VAL A 59 18.90 -1.25 8.37
C VAL A 59 20.33 -1.10 7.88
N VAL A 60 20.79 0.13 7.72
CA VAL A 60 22.16 0.41 7.34
C VAL A 60 22.98 0.62 8.59
N CYS A 61 23.99 -0.20 8.78
CA CYS A 61 24.93 -0.06 9.89
C CYS A 61 26.14 0.80 9.49
N ASP A 62 26.80 1.36 10.48
CA ASP A 62 28.09 2.00 10.33
C ASP A 62 29.16 0.99 9.88
N PRO A 63 30.36 1.43 9.44
CA PRO A 63 31.43 0.53 9.02
C PRO A 63 31.92 -0.44 10.11
N SER A 64 31.70 -0.08 11.38
CA SER A 64 32.02 -0.96 12.52
C SER A 64 30.96 -2.05 12.77
N GLY A 65 29.77 -1.89 12.19
CA GLY A 65 28.62 -2.78 12.39
C GLY A 65 27.98 -2.69 13.78
N ARG A 66 28.33 -1.68 14.55
CA ARG A 66 27.88 -1.53 15.95
C ARG A 66 26.72 -0.56 16.11
N GLU A 67 26.62 0.43 15.23
CA GLU A 67 25.57 1.44 15.31
C GLU A 67 24.72 1.44 14.02
N VAL A 68 23.45 1.78 14.19
CA VAL A 68 22.55 2.00 13.05
C VAL A 68 22.81 3.39 12.48
N ALA A 69 23.32 3.45 11.27
CA ALA A 69 23.61 4.68 10.56
C ALA A 69 22.36 5.26 9.86
N ALA A 70 21.49 4.40 9.31
CA ALA A 70 20.27 4.82 8.62
C ALA A 70 19.20 3.71 8.62
N LEU A 71 17.94 4.12 8.40
CA LEU A 71 16.82 3.23 8.10
C LEU A 71 16.25 3.65 6.74
N LEU A 72 16.28 2.77 5.77
CA LEU A 72 15.84 3.08 4.41
C LEU A 72 14.61 2.26 4.05
N CYS A 73 13.64 2.87 3.38
CA CYS A 73 12.54 2.15 2.74
C CYS A 73 12.94 1.77 1.32
N GLY A 74 12.78 0.49 1.00
CA GLY A 74 13.03 -0.04 -0.34
C GLY A 74 11.83 0.12 -1.27
N ASN A 75 12.11 0.11 -2.57
CA ASN A 75 11.08 0.12 -3.59
C ASN A 75 10.52 -1.29 -3.81
N VAL A 76 9.31 -1.53 -3.31
CA VAL A 76 8.64 -2.84 -3.41
C VAL A 76 8.28 -3.24 -4.85
N GLY A 77 8.24 -2.30 -5.79
CA GLY A 77 8.00 -2.58 -7.21
C GLY A 77 9.17 -3.28 -7.91
N GLN A 78 10.37 -3.18 -7.35
CA GLN A 78 11.57 -3.84 -7.84
C GLN A 78 11.95 -5.06 -7.00
N LEU A 79 11.20 -5.33 -5.94
CA LEU A 79 11.46 -6.44 -5.03
C LEU A 79 10.90 -7.74 -5.60
N GLU A 80 11.75 -8.73 -5.69
CA GLU A 80 11.41 -10.11 -6.04
C GLU A 80 11.73 -11.03 -4.87
N ILE A 81 10.87 -12.01 -4.65
CA ILE A 81 11.04 -13.00 -3.59
C ILE A 81 11.36 -14.34 -4.28
N GLN A 82 12.52 -14.88 -3.99
CA GLN A 82 12.87 -16.23 -4.39
C GLN A 82 12.60 -17.16 -3.22
N GLU A 83 11.71 -18.11 -3.43
CA GLU A 83 11.39 -19.16 -2.46
C GLU A 83 12.52 -20.18 -2.41
N GLY A 84 12.89 -20.62 -1.22
CA GLY A 84 13.86 -21.67 -0.97
C GLY A 84 13.26 -23.07 -1.00
N GLU A 85 13.98 -24.03 -0.47
CA GLU A 85 13.54 -25.43 -0.40
C GLU A 85 12.40 -25.64 0.60
N THR A 86 12.31 -24.78 1.62
CA THR A 86 11.25 -24.82 2.62
C THR A 86 10.39 -23.58 2.56
N PRO A 87 9.11 -23.64 2.96
CA PRO A 87 8.23 -22.45 3.00
C PRO A 87 8.70 -21.32 3.91
N LEU A 88 9.67 -21.59 4.79
CA LEU A 88 10.26 -20.61 5.69
C LEU A 88 11.49 -19.93 5.08
N ASP A 89 12.06 -20.53 4.03
CA ASP A 89 13.26 -20.05 3.39
C ASP A 89 12.88 -19.20 2.17
N PHE A 90 13.16 -17.91 2.25
CA PHE A 90 13.01 -17.02 1.11
C PHE A 90 14.19 -16.04 1.08
N THR A 91 14.53 -15.63 -0.13
CA THR A 91 15.59 -14.65 -0.38
C THR A 91 15.00 -13.42 -1.05
N LEU A 92 15.25 -12.26 -0.49
CA LEU A 92 14.85 -10.99 -1.08
C LEU A 92 15.85 -10.60 -2.16
N CYS A 93 15.34 -10.39 -3.36
CA CYS A 93 16.12 -10.04 -4.55
C CYS A 93 15.65 -8.70 -5.11
N LEU A 94 16.53 -8.01 -5.79
CA LEU A 94 16.22 -6.77 -6.50
C LEU A 94 16.27 -7.02 -8.00
N ARG A 95 15.24 -6.59 -8.71
CA ARG A 95 15.25 -6.56 -10.17
C ARG A 95 15.92 -5.26 -10.63
N GLY A 96 17.09 -5.40 -11.26
CA GLY A 96 17.83 -4.30 -11.84
C GLY A 96 17.12 -3.66 -13.05
N ALA A 97 17.58 -2.51 -13.47
CA ALA A 97 17.10 -1.84 -14.69
C ALA A 97 17.37 -2.67 -15.97
N ASP A 98 18.35 -3.56 -15.90
CA ASP A 98 18.70 -4.55 -16.93
C ASP A 98 17.77 -5.77 -16.93
N GLY A 99 16.77 -5.83 -16.03
CA GLY A 99 15.87 -6.96 -15.86
C GLY A 99 16.47 -8.15 -15.10
N VAL A 100 17.74 -8.08 -14.71
CA VAL A 100 18.42 -9.17 -13.98
C VAL A 100 18.03 -9.13 -12.51
N ILE A 101 17.66 -10.29 -11.99
CA ILE A 101 17.31 -10.44 -10.57
C ILE A 101 18.58 -10.81 -9.80
N ARG A 102 18.89 -10.02 -8.78
CA ARG A 102 20.06 -10.22 -7.93
C ARG A 102 19.65 -10.29 -6.47
N PRO A 103 20.16 -11.24 -5.70
CA PRO A 103 19.89 -11.29 -4.27
C PRO A 103 20.46 -10.04 -3.58
N LEU A 104 19.69 -9.50 -2.66
CA LEU A 104 20.16 -8.39 -1.83
C LEU A 104 21.22 -8.90 -0.85
N PRO A 105 22.31 -8.18 -0.66
CA PRO A 105 23.28 -8.51 0.38
C PRO A 105 22.66 -8.30 1.76
N ARG A 106 23.18 -9.01 2.76
CA ARG A 106 22.79 -8.81 4.17
C ARG A 106 21.28 -8.95 4.40
N GLN A 107 20.73 -10.12 4.05
CA GLN A 107 19.33 -10.47 4.31
C GLN A 107 18.92 -10.28 5.77
N ASP A 108 19.87 -10.40 6.70
CA ASP A 108 19.74 -10.20 8.14
C ASP A 108 19.40 -8.75 8.56
N LEU A 109 19.70 -7.78 7.71
CA LEU A 109 19.41 -6.36 7.92
C LEU A 109 18.17 -5.87 7.16
N LEU A 110 17.48 -6.77 6.47
CA LEU A 110 16.26 -6.44 5.74
C LEU A 110 15.04 -6.71 6.60
N LEU A 111 14.15 -5.71 6.63
CA LEU A 111 12.83 -5.80 7.26
C LEU A 111 11.82 -6.04 6.16
N PHE A 112 11.25 -7.21 6.08
CA PHE A 112 10.20 -7.52 5.12
C PHE A 112 8.89 -7.86 5.84
N THR A 113 7.81 -7.22 5.44
CA THR A 113 6.48 -7.46 6.00
C THR A 113 5.45 -7.58 4.88
N PRO A 114 4.86 -8.77 4.70
CA PRO A 114 3.66 -8.94 3.87
C PRO A 114 2.41 -8.55 4.68
N PHE A 115 1.45 -7.90 4.04
CA PHE A 115 0.15 -7.57 4.62
C PHE A 115 -0.89 -8.59 4.21
N GLN A 116 -1.53 -9.24 5.19
CA GLN A 116 -2.53 -10.30 4.96
C GLN A 116 -2.08 -11.34 3.90
N PRO A 117 -0.93 -12.00 4.10
CA PRO A 117 -0.45 -12.97 3.14
C PRO A 117 -1.45 -14.12 2.99
N GLU A 118 -1.65 -14.56 1.77
CA GLU A 118 -2.42 -15.78 1.51
C GLU A 118 -1.60 -16.99 1.96
N THR A 119 -2.29 -18.08 2.34
CA THR A 119 -1.62 -19.31 2.76
C THR A 119 -0.69 -19.79 1.65
N GLN A 120 0.57 -20.07 1.98
CA GLN A 120 1.63 -20.52 1.07
C GLN A 120 2.15 -19.47 0.07
N ALA A 121 1.73 -18.21 0.16
CA ALA A 121 2.28 -17.16 -0.68
C ALA A 121 3.07 -16.16 0.17
N PRO A 122 4.34 -15.85 -0.14
CA PRO A 122 5.13 -14.87 0.60
C PRO A 122 4.69 -13.43 0.29
N TYR A 123 3.86 -13.26 -0.72
CA TYR A 123 3.36 -11.95 -1.14
C TYR A 123 2.14 -11.54 -0.34
N GLY A 124 2.13 -10.30 0.13
CA GLY A 124 0.97 -9.71 0.79
C GLY A 124 -0.07 -9.19 -0.20
N VAL A 125 -1.24 -8.89 0.32
CA VAL A 125 -2.38 -8.37 -0.44
C VAL A 125 -2.59 -6.90 -0.12
N SER A 126 -2.66 -6.06 -1.16
CA SER A 126 -2.93 -4.63 -0.99
C SER A 126 -4.30 -4.38 -0.36
N LEU A 127 -4.36 -3.44 0.57
CA LEU A 127 -5.62 -2.94 1.12
C LEU A 127 -6.51 -2.32 0.05
N LEU A 128 -5.89 -1.83 -1.04
CA LEU A 128 -6.55 -1.17 -2.16
C LEU A 128 -6.99 -2.14 -3.28
N ARG A 129 -6.87 -3.46 -3.06
CA ARG A 129 -7.18 -4.49 -4.06
C ARG A 129 -8.55 -4.33 -4.72
N SER A 130 -9.55 -3.91 -3.95
CA SER A 130 -10.92 -3.74 -4.45
C SER A 130 -11.19 -2.38 -5.08
N LEU A 131 -10.29 -1.42 -4.96
CA LEU A 131 -10.47 -0.05 -5.42
C LEU A 131 -10.65 0.07 -6.95
N PRO A 132 -9.89 -0.65 -7.79
CA PRO A 132 -10.09 -0.60 -9.25
C PRO A 132 -11.50 -0.99 -9.67
N PHE A 133 -12.06 -2.04 -9.07
CA PHE A 133 -13.43 -2.48 -9.33
C PHE A 133 -14.47 -1.43 -8.94
N LEU A 134 -14.31 -0.83 -7.74
CA LEU A 134 -15.21 0.23 -7.27
C LEU A 134 -15.11 1.48 -8.14
N ALA A 135 -13.90 1.86 -8.57
CA ALA A 135 -13.69 2.98 -9.46
C ALA A 135 -14.35 2.76 -10.83
N GLU A 136 -14.21 1.55 -11.39
CA GLU A 136 -14.86 1.18 -12.65
C GLU A 136 -16.39 1.22 -12.53
N LEU A 137 -16.95 0.69 -11.44
CA LEU A 137 -18.38 0.73 -11.17
C LEU A 137 -18.89 2.17 -11.07
N LEU A 138 -18.18 3.04 -10.34
CA LEU A 138 -18.52 4.46 -10.22
C LEU A 138 -18.46 5.16 -11.57
N LEU A 139 -17.42 4.93 -12.35
CA LEU A 139 -17.29 5.52 -13.69
C LEU A 139 -18.44 5.09 -14.60
N LYS A 140 -18.79 3.81 -14.62
CA LYS A 140 -19.93 3.28 -15.38
C LYS A 140 -21.27 3.88 -14.92
N THR A 141 -21.41 4.16 -13.62
CA THR A 141 -22.62 4.78 -13.06
C THR A 141 -22.70 6.27 -13.38
N LEU A 142 -21.58 6.97 -13.41
CA LEU A 142 -21.54 8.42 -13.66
C LEU A 142 -21.57 8.77 -15.16
N GLN A 143 -21.11 7.88 -16.04
CA GLN A 143 -21.09 8.11 -17.48
C GLN A 143 -22.50 8.38 -18.08
N PRO A 144 -23.58 7.64 -17.74
CA PRO A 144 -24.92 7.93 -18.25
C PRO A 144 -25.55 9.19 -17.63
N VAL A 145 -25.11 9.66 -16.47
CA VAL A 145 -25.63 10.87 -15.81
C VAL A 145 -25.13 12.14 -16.48
N ARG A 146 -23.94 12.11 -17.08
CA ARG A 146 -23.32 13.27 -17.74
C ARG A 146 -24.15 13.86 -18.89
N PRO A 147 -24.68 13.08 -19.84
CA PRO A 147 -25.50 13.64 -20.92
C PRO A 147 -26.88 14.11 -20.45
N THR A 148 -27.41 13.56 -19.35
CA THR A 148 -28.72 13.95 -18.80
C THR A 148 -28.64 15.31 -18.08
N SER A 149 -27.53 15.59 -17.37
CA SER A 149 -27.33 16.89 -16.72
C SER A 149 -26.86 17.99 -17.69
N ALA A 150 -26.26 17.62 -18.84
CA ALA A 150 -25.85 18.56 -19.88
C ALA A 150 -27.00 18.98 -20.82
N ARG A 151 -28.18 18.36 -20.68
CA ARG A 151 -29.42 18.73 -21.40
C ARG A 151 -30.47 19.14 -20.36
N PRO A 152 -30.47 20.39 -19.88
CA PRO A 152 -31.56 20.86 -19.05
C PRO A 152 -32.83 20.94 -19.90
N GLY A 153 -33.78 20.06 -19.64
CA GLY A 153 -35.13 20.30 -20.11
C GLY A 153 -35.85 19.24 -20.94
N THR A 154 -35.36 18.01 -21.04
CA THR A 154 -36.19 16.94 -21.65
C THR A 154 -36.60 15.89 -20.64
N VAL A 155 -37.54 16.25 -19.78
CA VAL A 155 -38.32 15.25 -19.04
C VAL A 155 -39.36 14.71 -20.01
N ARG A 156 -39.21 13.48 -20.49
CA ARG A 156 -40.23 12.81 -21.33
C ARG A 156 -41.23 12.17 -20.37
N PHE A 157 -42.42 12.78 -20.30
CA PHE A 157 -43.57 12.14 -19.68
C PHE A 157 -44.25 11.24 -20.68
N ALA A 158 -44.34 9.94 -20.43
CA ALA A 158 -45.20 9.04 -21.15
C ALA A 158 -46.61 9.15 -20.52
N VAL A 159 -47.52 9.80 -21.20
CA VAL A 159 -48.92 9.79 -20.81
C VAL A 159 -49.56 8.53 -21.41
N VAL A 160 -49.80 7.54 -20.56
CA VAL A 160 -50.60 6.37 -20.89
C VAL A 160 -52.07 6.80 -20.81
N ARG A 161 -52.74 7.01 -21.95
CA ARG A 161 -54.19 7.10 -21.99
C ARG A 161 -54.74 5.67 -21.82
N THR A 162 -55.29 5.38 -20.65
CA THR A 162 -56.17 4.23 -20.45
C THR A 162 -57.40 4.50 -21.31
N GLY A 163 -57.60 3.69 -22.33
CA GLY A 163 -58.73 3.84 -23.25
C GLY A 163 -60.05 3.66 -22.48
N GLU A 164 -60.83 4.70 -22.52
CA GLU A 164 -62.22 4.69 -22.14
C GLU A 164 -62.97 3.85 -23.19
N THR A 165 -63.57 2.76 -22.76
CA THR A 165 -64.41 1.89 -23.58
C THR A 165 -65.61 2.71 -24.01
N ALA A 166 -65.70 3.03 -25.29
CA ALA A 166 -66.89 3.67 -25.87
C ALA A 166 -68.07 2.75 -25.67
N ALA A 167 -69.04 3.18 -24.87
CA ALA A 167 -70.33 2.54 -24.79
C ALA A 167 -71.09 2.79 -26.09
N THR A 168 -71.45 1.73 -26.75
CA THR A 168 -72.32 1.74 -27.92
C THR A 168 -73.73 2.15 -27.48
N PRO A 169 -74.39 3.16 -28.09
CA PRO A 169 -75.78 3.46 -27.77
C PRO A 169 -76.74 2.41 -28.36
N PRO A 170 -77.82 2.06 -27.65
CA PRO A 170 -78.82 1.12 -28.11
C PRO A 170 -79.62 1.76 -29.22
N ALA A 171 -80.08 0.93 -30.20
CA ALA A 171 -80.91 1.21 -31.35
C ALA A 171 -82.32 1.68 -30.99
#